data_a9746a7421afd76dcd5b689c234067a3
#
_entry.id   a9746a7421afd76dcd5b689c234067a3
#
_cell.length_a   1.000
_cell.length_b   1.000
_cell.length_c   1.000
_cell.angle_alpha   90.00
_cell.angle_beta   90.00
_cell.angle_gamma   90.00
#
_symmetry.space_group_name_H-M   'P 1'
#
loop_
_entity.id
_entity.type
_entity.pdbx_description
1 polymer ?
#
loop_
_entity_poly.entity_id
_entity_poly.type
_entity_poly.pdbx_seq_one_letter_code
_entity_poly.pdbx_strand_id
1 'polypeptide(L)'
;MASNPDLVQYIADQCAGAGEITVKRMFGDYGIYCDGKIFGLICDDCFYLKPTEAVRPLLRTVELQPPYDGAKDYFLIADVDDRDYLAVLVSETCKNLPEPKPKKKK
;
A
#
# COMPACT_ATOMS: atom_id res chain seq x y z
N MET A 1 -2.13 5.16 -17.05
CA MET A 1 -3.57 5.37 -16.85
C MET A 1 -3.88 5.29 -15.37
N ALA A 2 -4.86 6.08 -14.94
CA ALA A 2 -5.25 6.02 -13.54
C ALA A 2 -5.99 4.73 -13.24
N SER A 3 -5.89 4.27 -12.01
CA SER A 3 -6.60 3.08 -11.58
C SER A 3 -8.10 3.33 -11.51
N ASN A 4 -8.87 2.26 -11.70
CA ASN A 4 -10.31 2.32 -11.57
C ASN A 4 -10.68 2.65 -10.12
N PRO A 5 -11.47 3.72 -9.87
CA PRO A 5 -11.82 4.08 -8.49
C PRO A 5 -12.54 2.98 -7.72
N ASP A 6 -13.32 2.15 -8.39
CA ASP A 6 -14.00 1.05 -7.71
C ASP A 6 -13.01 0.00 -7.23
N LEU A 7 -11.98 -0.27 -8.01
CA LEU A 7 -10.93 -1.18 -7.60
C LEU A 7 -10.13 -0.60 -6.44
N VAL A 8 -9.85 0.70 -6.50
CA VAL A 8 -9.12 1.37 -5.41
C VAL A 8 -9.91 1.24 -4.11
N GLN A 9 -11.21 1.47 -4.14
CA GLN A 9 -12.04 1.34 -2.96
C GLN A 9 -12.09 -0.10 -2.48
N TYR A 10 -12.17 -1.05 -3.41
CA TYR A 10 -12.18 -2.46 -3.06
C TYR A 10 -10.89 -2.85 -2.31
N ILE A 11 -9.75 -2.43 -2.82
CA ILE A 11 -8.47 -2.74 -2.17
C ILE A 11 -8.42 -2.09 -0.78
N ALA A 12 -8.87 -0.84 -0.67
CA ALA A 12 -8.89 -0.17 0.62
C ALA A 12 -9.76 -0.91 1.62
N ASP A 13 -10.91 -1.39 1.18
CA ASP A 13 -11.82 -2.15 2.05
C ASP A 13 -11.18 -3.47 2.49
N GLN A 14 -10.45 -4.12 1.59
CA GLN A 14 -9.77 -5.37 1.92
C GLN A 14 -8.66 -5.16 2.94
N CYS A 15 -8.06 -3.98 2.96
CA CYS A 15 -7.00 -3.67 3.92
C CYS A 15 -7.53 -3.17 5.26
N ALA A 16 -8.83 -2.96 5.38
CA ALA A 16 -9.39 -2.26 6.54
C ALA A 16 -9.17 -2.97 7.87
N GLY A 17 -8.91 -4.27 7.84
CA GLY A 17 -8.61 -5.01 9.07
C GLY A 17 -7.32 -4.59 9.76
N ALA A 18 -6.44 -3.89 9.05
CA ALA A 18 -5.16 -3.47 9.62
C ALA A 18 -5.22 -2.14 10.36
N GLY A 19 -6.28 -1.36 10.15
CA GLY A 19 -6.40 -0.06 10.79
C GLY A 19 -7.27 0.85 9.94
N GLU A 20 -7.14 2.14 10.16
CA GLU A 20 -7.92 3.13 9.41
C GLU A 20 -7.27 3.39 8.06
N ILE A 21 -7.95 2.95 7.01
CA ILE A 21 -7.39 3.02 5.65
C ILE A 21 -7.98 4.22 4.91
N THR A 22 -7.10 5.01 4.32
CA THR A 22 -7.51 6.13 3.48
C THR A 22 -6.72 6.09 2.19
N VAL A 23 -7.26 6.69 1.14
CA VAL A 23 -6.56 6.79 -0.14
C VAL A 23 -6.57 8.24 -0.58
N LYS A 24 -5.50 8.63 -1.28
CA LYS A 24 -5.38 9.98 -1.81
C LYS A 24 -4.82 9.91 -3.21
N ARG A 25 -5.30 10.79 -4.06
CA ARG A 25 -4.73 10.87 -5.40
C ARG A 25 -3.30 11.41 -5.32
N MET A 26 -2.41 10.77 -6.06
CA MET A 26 -1.03 11.24 -6.13
C MET A 26 -0.37 10.69 -7.39
N PHE A 27 0.43 11.49 -8.02
CA PHE A 27 1.19 11.10 -9.22
C PHE A 27 0.28 10.55 -10.32
N GLY A 28 -0.93 11.09 -10.42
CA GLY A 28 -1.88 10.62 -11.44
C GLY A 28 -2.58 9.32 -11.10
N ASP A 29 -2.29 8.74 -9.94
CA ASP A 29 -2.95 7.54 -9.47
C ASP A 29 -3.27 7.69 -7.99
N TYR A 30 -3.01 6.68 -7.13
CA TYR A 30 -3.44 6.74 -5.73
C TYR A 30 -2.35 6.26 -4.78
N GLY A 31 -2.25 6.94 -3.63
CA GLY A 31 -1.50 6.42 -2.49
C GLY A 31 -2.48 5.87 -1.47
N ILE A 32 -2.11 4.82 -0.76
CA ILE A 32 -2.95 4.20 0.23
C ILE A 32 -2.27 4.27 1.59
N TYR A 33 -3.03 4.67 2.60
CA TYR A 33 -2.52 4.98 3.93
C TYR A 33 -3.21 4.16 5.01
N CYS A 34 -2.47 3.85 6.06
CA CYS A 34 -3.03 3.22 7.26
C CYS A 34 -2.65 4.08 8.45
N ASP A 35 -3.66 4.60 9.15
CA ASP A 35 -3.47 5.47 10.32
C ASP A 35 -2.52 6.63 10.00
N GLY A 36 -2.64 7.17 8.80
CA GLY A 36 -1.85 8.31 8.37
C GLY A 36 -0.50 7.99 7.77
N LYS A 37 -0.10 6.73 7.77
CA LYS A 37 1.17 6.31 7.18
C LYS A 37 0.94 5.74 5.79
N ILE A 38 1.65 6.25 4.80
CA ILE A 38 1.54 5.70 3.46
C ILE A 38 2.28 4.36 3.40
N PHE A 39 1.56 3.29 3.12
CA PHE A 39 2.18 1.97 3.08
C PHE A 39 2.24 1.39 1.68
N GLY A 40 1.64 2.03 0.72
CA GLY A 40 1.66 1.51 -0.62
C GLY A 40 1.07 2.47 -1.63
N LEU A 41 1.00 1.99 -2.86
CA LEU A 41 0.46 2.75 -3.98
C LEU A 41 -0.47 1.84 -4.76
N ILE A 42 -1.47 2.43 -5.40
CA ILE A 42 -2.31 1.72 -6.35
C ILE A 42 -2.14 2.42 -7.68
N CYS A 43 -1.46 1.78 -8.60
CA CYS A 43 -1.12 2.35 -9.89
C CYS A 43 -1.48 1.38 -11.00
N ASP A 44 -2.15 1.90 -12.03
CA ASP A 44 -2.51 1.11 -13.21
C ASP A 44 -3.22 -0.19 -12.80
N ASP A 45 -4.16 -0.06 -11.87
CA ASP A 45 -4.99 -1.16 -11.36
C ASP A 45 -4.19 -2.24 -10.62
N CYS A 46 -2.99 -1.91 -10.13
CA CYS A 46 -2.16 -2.83 -9.38
C CYS A 46 -1.87 -2.28 -8.00
N PHE A 47 -1.84 -3.16 -7.01
CA PHE A 47 -1.52 -2.78 -5.63
C PHE A 47 -0.05 -3.03 -5.38
N TYR A 48 0.66 -1.99 -4.96
CA TYR A 48 2.08 -2.04 -4.65
C TYR A 48 2.28 -1.71 -3.19
N LEU A 49 3.01 -2.58 -2.48
CA LEU A 49 3.26 -2.44 -1.05
C LEU A 49 4.69 -1.97 -0.84
N LYS A 50 4.91 -1.04 0.07
CA LYS A 50 6.26 -0.55 0.36
C LYS A 50 7.17 -1.70 0.75
N PRO A 51 8.39 -1.74 0.21
CA PRO A 51 9.30 -2.86 0.47
C PRO A 51 9.98 -2.71 1.83
N THR A 52 9.41 -3.34 2.84
CA THR A 52 10.04 -3.41 4.15
C THR A 52 10.55 -4.82 4.36
N GLU A 53 11.66 -4.93 5.11
CA GLU A 53 12.24 -6.24 5.38
C GLU A 53 11.32 -7.11 6.21
N ALA A 54 10.53 -6.49 7.08
CA ALA A 54 9.65 -7.24 7.97
C ALA A 54 8.54 -7.97 7.22
N VAL A 55 8.09 -7.41 6.10
CA VAL A 55 6.99 -8.02 5.36
C VAL A 55 7.45 -9.05 4.34
N ARG A 56 8.72 -8.96 3.93
CA ARG A 56 9.24 -9.84 2.89
C ARG A 56 9.01 -11.33 3.18
N PRO A 57 9.32 -11.84 4.38
CA PRO A 57 9.11 -13.26 4.63
C PRO A 57 7.64 -13.66 4.71
N LEU A 58 6.74 -12.70 4.80
CA LEU A 58 5.31 -13.00 4.86
C LEU A 58 4.68 -13.14 3.49
N LEU A 59 5.38 -12.71 2.45
CA LEU A 59 4.83 -12.73 1.09
C LEU A 59 4.80 -14.15 0.55
N ARG A 60 3.67 -14.49 -0.05
CA ARG A 60 3.54 -15.78 -0.74
C ARG A 60 4.46 -15.85 -1.95
N THR A 61 4.59 -14.73 -2.64
CA THR A 61 5.46 -14.59 -3.79
C THR A 61 6.12 -13.23 -3.70
N VAL A 62 7.43 -13.18 -3.86
CA VAL A 62 8.14 -11.91 -3.87
C VAL A 62 8.28 -11.46 -5.32
N GLU A 63 7.57 -10.40 -5.66
CA GLU A 63 7.64 -9.83 -7.00
C GLU A 63 7.86 -8.34 -6.85
N LEU A 64 8.94 -7.84 -7.42
CA LEU A 64 9.32 -6.43 -7.31
C LEU A 64 9.12 -5.74 -8.64
N GLN A 65 8.44 -4.62 -8.62
CA GLN A 65 8.24 -3.81 -9.82
C GLN A 65 8.10 -2.36 -9.42
N PRO A 66 8.56 -1.44 -10.27
CA PRO A 66 8.31 -0.03 -10.01
C PRO A 66 6.85 0.30 -10.31
N PRO A 67 6.17 1.00 -9.39
CA PRO A 67 4.76 1.33 -9.62
C PRO A 67 4.54 2.37 -10.72
N TYR A 68 5.58 3.11 -11.07
CA TYR A 68 5.54 4.05 -12.20
C TYR A 68 6.96 4.28 -12.68
N ASP A 69 7.09 4.88 -13.85
CA ASP A 69 8.42 5.13 -14.43
C ASP A 69 9.28 5.95 -13.49
N GLY A 70 10.48 5.47 -13.23
CA GLY A 70 11.43 6.17 -12.39
C GLY A 70 11.29 5.88 -10.91
N ALA A 71 10.29 5.12 -10.51
CA ALA A 71 10.10 4.77 -9.10
C ALA A 71 11.02 3.62 -8.71
N LYS A 72 11.27 3.52 -7.40
CA LYS A 72 11.95 2.34 -6.86
C LYS A 72 11.00 1.16 -6.90
N ASP A 73 11.56 -0.04 -6.82
CA ASP A 73 10.74 -1.24 -6.82
C ASP A 73 9.93 -1.35 -5.53
N TYR A 74 8.67 -1.72 -5.70
CA TYR A 74 7.77 -2.04 -4.60
C TYR A 74 7.36 -3.50 -4.75
N PHE A 75 6.80 -4.08 -3.69
CA PHE A 75 6.25 -5.43 -3.79
C PHE A 75 4.91 -5.37 -4.52
N LEU A 76 4.80 -6.09 -5.62
CA LEU A 76 3.54 -6.21 -6.34
C LEU A 76 2.68 -7.27 -5.66
N ILE A 77 1.49 -6.88 -5.23
CA ILE A 77 0.58 -7.77 -4.51
C ILE A 77 -0.59 -8.12 -5.42
N ALA A 78 -0.66 -9.39 -5.81
CA ALA A 78 -1.72 -9.85 -6.69
C ALA A 78 -2.93 -10.39 -5.90
N ASP A 79 -2.74 -10.82 -4.66
CA ASP A 79 -3.78 -11.50 -3.87
C ASP A 79 -4.68 -10.51 -3.16
N VAL A 80 -5.26 -9.58 -3.91
CA VAL A 80 -6.08 -8.52 -3.30
C VAL A 80 -7.44 -9.02 -2.83
N ASP A 81 -7.79 -10.25 -3.14
CA ASP A 81 -9.06 -10.84 -2.68
C ASP A 81 -8.93 -11.53 -1.33
N ASP A 82 -7.73 -11.66 -0.81
CA ASP A 82 -7.49 -12.34 0.46
C ASP A 82 -7.36 -11.30 1.58
N ARG A 83 -8.49 -11.01 2.20
CA ARG A 83 -8.57 -9.96 3.20
C ARG A 83 -7.64 -10.20 4.38
N ASP A 84 -7.57 -11.43 4.87
CA ASP A 84 -6.72 -11.73 6.03
C ASP A 84 -5.25 -11.56 5.69
N TYR A 85 -4.86 -11.99 4.50
CA TYR A 85 -3.50 -11.85 4.03
C TYR A 85 -3.11 -10.37 3.93
N LEU A 86 -4.00 -9.58 3.33
CA LEU A 86 -3.73 -8.15 3.20
C LEU A 86 -3.65 -7.47 4.56
N ALA A 87 -4.51 -7.84 5.50
CA ALA A 87 -4.47 -7.24 6.83
C ALA A 87 -3.12 -7.50 7.50
N VAL A 88 -2.59 -8.70 7.38
CA VAL A 88 -1.29 -9.04 7.95
C VAL A 88 -0.18 -8.24 7.27
N LEU A 89 -0.18 -8.20 5.94
CA LEU A 89 0.87 -7.48 5.21
C LEU A 89 0.86 -6.00 5.53
N VAL A 90 -0.31 -5.39 5.53
CA VAL A 90 -0.43 -3.96 5.78
C VAL A 90 -0.04 -3.64 7.22
N SER A 91 -0.49 -4.44 8.16
CA SER A 91 -0.18 -4.24 9.57
C SER A 91 1.31 -4.30 9.82
N GLU A 92 2.00 -5.31 9.26
CA GLU A 92 3.44 -5.43 9.43
C GLU A 92 4.19 -4.30 8.74
N THR A 93 3.73 -3.90 7.56
CA THR A 93 4.37 -2.79 6.86
C THR A 93 4.27 -1.51 7.68
N CYS A 94 3.08 -1.21 8.19
CA CYS A 94 2.87 0.03 8.95
C CYS A 94 3.63 0.05 10.25
N LYS A 95 3.76 -1.10 10.91
CA LYS A 95 4.54 -1.20 12.14
C LYS A 95 5.99 -0.79 11.92
N ASN A 96 6.51 -1.02 10.74
CA ASN A 96 7.91 -0.81 10.44
C ASN A 96 8.17 0.49 9.67
N LEU A 97 7.13 1.30 9.49
CA LEU A 97 7.30 2.62 8.89
C LEU A 97 7.43 3.66 10.00
N PRO A 98 8.21 4.72 9.76
CA PRO A 98 8.30 5.78 10.76
C PRO A 98 6.95 6.46 10.92
N GLU A 99 6.73 7.00 12.12
CA GLU A 99 5.53 7.78 12.36
C GLU A 99 5.49 8.98 11.43
N PRO A 100 4.31 9.40 10.97
CA PRO A 100 4.24 10.60 10.15
C PRO A 100 4.74 11.78 10.97
N LYS A 101 5.57 12.59 10.34
CA LYS A 101 6.07 13.76 11.04
C LYS A 101 4.94 14.74 11.27
N PRO A 102 4.86 15.32 12.47
CA PRO A 102 3.87 16.37 12.69
C PRO A 102 4.16 17.53 11.76
N LYS A 103 3.11 18.21 11.34
CA LYS A 103 3.30 19.41 10.55
C LYS A 103 4.06 20.41 11.36
N LYS A 104 4.93 21.05 10.79
CA LYS A 104 5.69 21.98 11.54
C LYS A 104 4.93 23.15 11.95
N LYS A 105 5.03 23.13 12.56
CA LYS A 105 4.64 23.96 12.92
C LYS A 105 5.31 24.59 13.21
N LYS A 106 5.41 24.70 13.23
CA LYS A 106 5.90 25.07 13.58
C LYS A 106 6.04 25.47 13.63
#